data_2d2aa674e41e5e50c35e5019571c6fb6
#
_entry.id   2d2aa674e41e5e50c35e5019571c6fb6
#
_cell.length_a   1.000
_cell.length_b   1.000
_cell.length_c   1.000
_cell.angle_alpha   90.00
_cell.angle_beta   90.00
_cell.angle_gamma   90.00
#
_symmetry.space_group_name_H-M   'P 1'
#
loop_
_entity.id
_entity.type
_entity.pdbx_description
1 polymer ?
#
loop_
_entity_poly.entity_id
_entity_poly.type
_entity_poly.pdbx_seq_one_letter_code
_entity_poly.pdbx_strand_id
1 'polypeptide(L)'
;MEEETTTREIGRGRLMRLTALAILLLICVVIWPQKAWTKDAAAPDAAAPVDMNKRAEELKNLHWGMFICWSMSTFSGQEWTPGVKDLAAFKAKTADTDQWAQTAKEAGMGYILFLTKHHDGFCLWDTKTTDRKVTNAPLGRDVLAAVRKSCDKYGIKLALYFSEGEFRDNKNYHPGGYTPEMKKAQLKELLTEYGPIEYIWFDHAQTDGGLSHQETVAWCHRWQPGTLIGFNHGQAAGEVSLREVGKPGPLGDQAAASYNKEGEASYHGYLLAEFTYPILPAHEGGAMWFYSLPKHDGLCQPADKLFADYQGAVKYGNIFSLDVGPDYNGRLREIDVKTLREVGAMIKKLPATPPNGN
;
A
#
# COMPACT_ATOMS: atom_id res chain seq x y z
N MET A 1 -17.64 78.95 -14.18
CA MET A 1 -16.69 80.02 -13.74
C MET A 1 -15.34 79.34 -13.77
N GLU A 2 -14.75 79.51 -14.84
CA GLU A 2 -13.50 80.31 -15.16
C GLU A 2 -12.29 79.49 -14.81
N GLU A 3 -11.60 78.94 -15.82
CA GLU A 3 -10.49 79.59 -16.58
C GLU A 3 -9.31 79.77 -15.65
N GLU A 4 -8.09 79.41 -16.02
CA GLU A 4 -7.32 79.92 -17.11
C GLU A 4 -6.05 79.08 -17.40
N THR A 5 -5.82 78.89 -18.65
CA THR A 5 -4.59 78.60 -19.38
C THR A 5 -3.39 79.48 -19.04
N THR A 6 -2.18 78.99 -19.10
CA THR A 6 -1.07 79.72 -19.70
C THR A 6 0.04 78.77 -20.20
N THR A 7 0.30 78.96 -21.51
CA THR A 7 1.43 78.49 -22.30
C THR A 7 2.66 79.40 -22.10
N ARG A 8 3.88 78.87 -22.30
CA ARG A 8 5.05 79.36 -23.04
C ARG A 8 6.31 78.57 -22.71
N GLU A 9 6.92 78.02 -23.61
CA GLU A 9 7.75 78.29 -24.77
C GLU A 9 9.26 78.15 -24.47
N ILE A 10 9.89 77.27 -25.22
CA ILE A 10 11.17 77.31 -25.94
C ILE A 10 12.50 77.47 -25.15
N GLY A 11 13.36 76.48 -25.33
CA GLY A 11 14.80 76.56 -25.09
C GLY A 11 15.57 75.43 -25.78
N ARG A 12 16.16 75.74 -26.89
CA ARG A 12 16.99 74.90 -27.76
C ARG A 12 18.26 74.37 -27.08
N GLY A 13 18.58 73.10 -27.33
CA GLY A 13 19.93 72.75 -27.78
C GLY A 13 20.88 72.15 -26.77
N ARG A 14 21.09 70.88 -26.93
CA ARG A 14 22.45 70.30 -27.08
C ARG A 14 22.40 68.82 -27.41
N LEU A 15 22.94 68.52 -28.54
CA LEU A 15 23.28 67.19 -29.06
C LEU A 15 24.30 66.54 -28.13
N MET A 16 23.93 65.46 -27.45
CA MET A 16 24.89 64.58 -26.82
C MET A 16 24.57 63.12 -27.20
N ARG A 17 25.59 62.48 -27.71
CA ARG A 17 25.66 61.19 -28.28
C ARG A 17 25.11 60.09 -27.27
N LEU A 18 24.09 59.40 -27.65
CA LEU A 18 23.64 58.21 -26.99
C LEU A 18 24.47 57.03 -27.46
N THR A 19 25.38 56.55 -26.62
CA THR A 19 25.95 55.20 -26.72
C THR A 19 24.89 54.22 -26.28
N ALA A 20 24.43 53.40 -27.22
CA ALA A 20 23.51 52.31 -26.96
C ALA A 20 24.24 51.22 -26.14
N LEU A 21 23.88 51.10 -24.86
CA LEU A 21 24.27 49.97 -24.04
C LEU A 21 23.20 48.84 -24.26
N ALA A 22 23.54 47.90 -25.12
CA ALA A 22 22.72 46.69 -25.29
C ALA A 22 22.89 45.84 -24.04
N ILE A 23 21.87 45.82 -23.16
CA ILE A 23 21.76 44.88 -22.07
C ILE A 23 21.26 43.57 -22.68
N LEU A 24 22.19 42.63 -22.90
CA LEU A 24 21.87 41.24 -23.21
C LEU A 24 21.33 40.61 -21.93
N LEU A 25 20.01 40.50 -21.79
CA LEU A 25 19.37 39.61 -20.82
C LEU A 25 19.60 38.17 -21.28
N LEU A 26 20.65 37.54 -20.76
CA LEU A 26 20.81 36.10 -20.83
C LEU A 26 19.69 35.47 -19.98
N ILE A 27 18.58 35.09 -20.62
CA ILE A 27 17.60 34.15 -20.03
C ILE A 27 18.30 32.82 -19.99
N CYS A 28 18.90 32.45 -18.86
CA CYS A 28 19.28 31.09 -18.56
C CYS A 28 17.99 30.30 -18.43
N VAL A 29 17.48 29.75 -19.53
CA VAL A 29 16.52 28.66 -19.49
C VAL A 29 17.28 27.48 -18.93
N VAL A 30 17.12 27.25 -17.63
CA VAL A 30 17.54 25.99 -17.01
C VAL A 30 16.65 24.92 -17.62
N ILE A 31 17.09 24.33 -18.71
CA ILE A 31 16.51 23.11 -19.27
C ILE A 31 16.87 22.03 -18.25
N TRP A 32 15.95 21.77 -17.31
CA TRP A 32 15.99 20.56 -16.51
C TRP A 32 15.96 19.39 -17.49
N PRO A 33 16.97 18.52 -17.51
CA PRO A 33 16.88 17.35 -18.37
C PRO A 33 15.66 16.54 -17.90
N GLN A 34 14.59 16.57 -18.67
CA GLN A 34 13.58 15.55 -18.55
C GLN A 34 14.31 14.24 -18.83
N LYS A 35 14.59 13.48 -17.76
CA LYS A 35 15.10 12.12 -17.89
C LYS A 35 14.08 11.38 -18.76
N ALA A 36 14.42 11.25 -20.04
CA ALA A 36 13.69 10.34 -20.92
C ALA A 36 13.74 8.97 -20.20
N TRP A 37 12.57 8.46 -19.84
CA TRP A 37 12.41 7.11 -19.35
C TRP A 37 12.94 6.22 -20.44
N THR A 38 14.13 5.64 -20.22
CA THR A 38 14.74 4.73 -21.17
C THR A 38 13.76 3.59 -21.43
N LYS A 39 13.56 3.29 -22.73
CA LYS A 39 12.83 2.13 -23.20
C LYS A 39 13.07 0.95 -22.27
N ASP A 40 12.01 0.23 -21.94
CA ASP A 40 11.96 -0.94 -21.10
C ASP A 40 13.30 -1.70 -21.04
N ALA A 41 13.91 -1.72 -19.86
CA ALA A 41 14.96 -2.71 -19.62
C ALA A 41 14.35 -4.07 -19.97
N ALA A 42 15.03 -4.84 -20.80
CA ALA A 42 14.56 -6.15 -21.22
C ALA A 42 14.10 -6.92 -19.98
N ALA A 43 12.92 -7.54 -20.06
CA ALA A 43 12.50 -8.49 -19.04
C ALA A 43 13.63 -9.54 -18.89
N PRO A 44 13.85 -10.05 -17.69
CA PRO A 44 14.72 -11.23 -17.56
C PRO A 44 14.24 -12.29 -18.56
N ASP A 45 15.18 -13.00 -19.17
CA ASP A 45 14.88 -14.11 -20.09
C ASP A 45 13.73 -14.94 -19.52
N ALA A 46 12.80 -15.35 -20.36
CA ALA A 46 11.55 -15.98 -19.95
C ALA A 46 11.85 -17.10 -18.93
N ALA A 47 11.57 -16.83 -17.68
CA ALA A 47 11.65 -17.83 -16.63
C ALA A 47 10.72 -18.99 -17.01
N ALA A 48 11.10 -20.22 -16.63
CA ALA A 48 10.24 -21.39 -16.84
C ALA A 48 8.81 -21.07 -16.30
N PRO A 49 7.76 -21.55 -16.97
CA PRO A 49 6.39 -21.34 -16.53
C PRO A 49 6.24 -21.76 -15.06
N VAL A 50 5.71 -20.86 -14.23
CA VAL A 50 5.45 -21.14 -12.82
C VAL A 50 4.12 -21.85 -12.71
N ASP A 51 4.08 -22.94 -11.94
CA ASP A 51 2.84 -23.59 -11.57
C ASP A 51 2.11 -22.78 -10.50
N MET A 52 1.11 -22.01 -10.93
CA MET A 52 0.33 -21.12 -10.06
C MET A 52 -0.52 -21.89 -9.06
N ASN A 53 -0.96 -23.13 -9.37
CA ASN A 53 -1.66 -23.97 -8.40
C ASN A 53 -0.73 -24.35 -7.25
N LYS A 54 0.50 -24.74 -7.57
CA LYS A 54 1.52 -25.00 -6.55
C LYS A 54 1.79 -23.75 -5.69
N ARG A 55 1.90 -22.58 -6.32
CA ARG A 55 2.07 -21.32 -5.59
C ARG A 55 0.89 -21.03 -4.66
N ALA A 56 -0.32 -21.27 -5.12
CA ALA A 56 -1.52 -21.12 -4.29
C ALA A 56 -1.50 -22.08 -3.08
N GLU A 57 -1.10 -23.34 -3.27
CA GLU A 57 -0.96 -24.28 -2.15
C GLU A 57 0.14 -23.85 -1.16
N GLU A 58 1.26 -23.35 -1.65
CA GLU A 58 2.32 -22.77 -0.80
C GLU A 58 1.79 -21.60 0.04
N LEU A 59 0.99 -20.72 -0.54
CA LEU A 59 0.38 -19.58 0.16
C LEU A 59 -0.68 -20.06 1.18
N LYS A 60 -1.56 -21.01 0.81
CA LYS A 60 -2.54 -21.63 1.73
C LYS A 60 -1.88 -22.21 2.98
N ASN A 61 -0.71 -22.83 2.83
CA ASN A 61 0.03 -23.44 3.93
C ASN A 61 0.63 -22.40 4.90
N LEU A 62 0.59 -21.10 4.57
CA LEU A 62 0.91 -20.03 5.52
C LEU A 62 -0.24 -19.75 6.47
N HIS A 63 -1.46 -20.16 6.14
CA HIS A 63 -2.71 -20.12 6.89
C HIS A 63 -3.19 -18.71 7.25
N TRP A 64 -2.40 -17.94 8.02
CA TRP A 64 -2.72 -16.58 8.39
C TRP A 64 -1.50 -15.69 8.46
N GLY A 65 -1.74 -14.38 8.39
CA GLY A 65 -0.71 -13.35 8.41
C GLY A 65 -1.17 -12.09 9.11
N MET A 66 -0.22 -11.20 9.34
CA MET A 66 -0.46 -9.88 9.90
C MET A 66 -0.58 -8.88 8.75
N PHE A 67 -1.72 -8.22 8.65
CA PHE A 67 -1.88 -7.08 7.76
C PHE A 67 -1.46 -5.81 8.52
N ILE A 68 -0.49 -5.09 8.03
CA ILE A 68 0.02 -3.85 8.65
C ILE A 68 -0.50 -2.65 7.87
N CYS A 69 -1.48 -1.95 8.44
CA CYS A 69 -1.97 -0.66 7.98
C CYS A 69 -1.34 0.47 8.81
N TRP A 70 -0.32 1.10 8.26
CA TRP A 70 0.40 2.20 8.91
C TRP A 70 0.79 3.24 7.87
N SER A 71 0.17 4.43 7.91
CA SER A 71 0.36 5.49 6.91
C SER A 71 -0.11 6.84 7.47
N MET A 72 -0.43 7.80 6.60
CA MET A 72 -0.99 9.13 6.97
C MET A 72 -2.21 8.99 7.86
N SER A 73 -3.08 8.01 7.61
CA SER A 73 -4.31 7.75 8.38
C SER A 73 -4.04 7.45 9.85
N THR A 74 -2.93 6.82 10.18
CA THR A 74 -2.47 6.64 11.57
C THR A 74 -2.40 7.95 12.33
N PHE A 75 -1.97 9.04 11.68
CA PHE A 75 -1.71 10.33 12.33
C PHE A 75 -2.88 11.31 12.24
N SER A 76 -3.86 11.04 11.39
CA SER A 76 -5.06 11.86 11.24
C SER A 76 -6.19 11.42 12.17
N GLY A 77 -6.17 10.19 12.65
CA GLY A 77 -7.28 9.55 13.35
C GLY A 77 -8.52 9.34 12.46
N GLN A 78 -8.32 9.30 11.15
CA GLN A 78 -9.36 9.07 10.15
C GLN A 78 -8.97 7.91 9.25
N GLU A 79 -9.97 7.16 8.77
CA GLU A 79 -9.75 6.05 7.83
C GLU A 79 -9.08 6.52 6.54
N TRP A 80 -9.48 7.67 6.05
CA TRP A 80 -8.98 8.28 4.84
C TRP A 80 -8.42 9.68 5.08
N THR A 81 -7.40 10.07 4.34
CA THR A 81 -6.71 11.36 4.46
C THR A 81 -6.73 12.15 3.14
N PRO A 82 -7.92 12.45 2.58
CA PRO A 82 -8.00 13.25 1.36
C PRO A 82 -7.45 14.66 1.62
N GLY A 83 -6.80 15.25 0.63
CA GLY A 83 -6.30 16.63 0.70
C GLY A 83 -5.03 16.85 1.52
N VAL A 84 -4.48 15.86 2.20
CA VAL A 84 -3.23 16.00 2.97
C VAL A 84 -2.04 16.05 2.03
N LYS A 85 -1.49 17.26 1.81
CA LYS A 85 -0.33 17.50 0.92
C LYS A 85 1.00 17.50 1.67
N ASP A 86 1.00 18.00 2.90
CA ASP A 86 2.20 18.13 3.71
C ASP A 86 2.67 16.76 4.20
N LEU A 87 3.89 16.36 3.80
CA LEU A 87 4.50 15.10 4.24
C LEU A 87 4.83 15.09 5.74
N ALA A 88 4.93 16.27 6.38
CA ALA A 88 5.10 16.39 7.82
C ALA A 88 3.85 15.90 8.61
N ALA A 89 2.71 15.70 7.94
CA ALA A 89 1.54 15.05 8.54
C ALA A 89 1.81 13.59 8.93
N PHE A 90 2.72 12.91 8.24
CA PHE A 90 3.28 11.62 8.67
C PHE A 90 4.32 11.86 9.77
N LYS A 91 3.86 11.96 11.01
CA LYS A 91 4.66 12.43 12.16
C LYS A 91 5.62 11.39 12.75
N ALA A 92 5.66 10.17 12.19
CA ALA A 92 6.51 9.10 12.68
C ALA A 92 7.98 9.51 12.78
N LYS A 93 8.62 9.10 13.87
CA LYS A 93 10.07 9.23 14.08
C LYS A 93 10.75 7.87 14.14
N THR A 94 9.98 6.83 14.42
CA THR A 94 10.41 5.44 14.54
C THR A 94 9.43 4.52 13.82
N ALA A 95 9.88 3.31 13.50
CA ALA A 95 9.07 2.18 13.07
C ALA A 95 9.76 0.91 13.54
N ASP A 96 9.12 0.15 14.42
CA ASP A 96 9.70 -1.06 15.01
C ASP A 96 9.26 -2.30 14.20
N THR A 97 9.75 -2.38 12.96
CA THR A 97 9.42 -3.47 12.05
C THR A 97 9.88 -4.84 12.57
N ASP A 98 10.90 -4.87 13.43
CA ASP A 98 11.33 -6.08 14.11
C ASP A 98 10.27 -6.59 15.09
N GLN A 99 9.64 -5.69 15.87
CA GLN A 99 8.54 -6.06 16.75
C GLN A 99 7.35 -6.63 15.95
N TRP A 100 7.04 -6.05 14.79
CA TRP A 100 5.95 -6.56 13.93
C TRP A 100 6.22 -8.00 13.50
N ALA A 101 7.39 -8.24 12.90
CA ALA A 101 7.76 -9.56 12.38
C ALA A 101 7.96 -10.59 13.52
N GLN A 102 8.52 -10.18 14.65
CA GLN A 102 8.66 -11.03 15.82
C GLN A 102 7.28 -11.43 16.38
N THR A 103 6.36 -10.48 16.52
CA THR A 103 5.01 -10.75 17.02
C THR A 103 4.25 -11.68 16.05
N ALA A 104 4.36 -11.44 14.74
CA ALA A 104 3.79 -12.34 13.73
C ALA A 104 4.34 -13.77 13.90
N LYS A 105 5.65 -13.92 14.07
CA LYS A 105 6.29 -15.24 14.31
C LYS A 105 5.79 -15.91 15.58
N GLU A 106 5.68 -15.16 16.67
CA GLU A 106 5.22 -15.66 17.97
C GLU A 106 3.74 -16.08 17.91
N ALA A 107 2.94 -15.37 17.14
CA ALA A 107 1.54 -15.72 16.84
C ALA A 107 1.37 -16.93 15.92
N GLY A 108 2.45 -17.42 15.30
CA GLY A 108 2.37 -18.52 14.32
C GLY A 108 1.88 -18.06 12.94
N MET A 109 2.00 -16.76 12.64
CA MET A 109 1.70 -16.20 11.32
C MET A 109 2.80 -16.55 10.32
N GLY A 110 2.42 -16.84 9.08
CA GLY A 110 3.34 -17.20 8.01
C GLY A 110 3.82 -16.02 7.18
N TYR A 111 3.09 -14.91 7.18
CA TYR A 111 3.42 -13.73 6.36
C TYR A 111 3.00 -12.42 7.02
N ILE A 112 3.60 -11.33 6.53
CA ILE A 112 3.11 -9.96 6.71
C ILE A 112 2.58 -9.48 5.36
N LEU A 113 1.32 -9.00 5.34
CA LEU A 113 0.75 -8.17 4.29
C LEU A 113 1.02 -6.72 4.67
N PHE A 114 1.86 -6.02 3.92
CA PHE A 114 2.28 -4.66 4.24
C PHE A 114 1.64 -3.64 3.30
N LEU A 115 0.99 -2.62 3.87
CA LEU A 115 0.43 -1.50 3.14
C LEU A 115 1.56 -0.64 2.58
N THR A 116 1.80 -0.72 1.27
CA THR A 116 2.85 0.06 0.59
C THR A 116 2.39 1.46 0.23
N LYS A 117 1.16 1.61 -0.24
CA LYS A 117 0.53 2.87 -0.62
C LYS A 117 -0.97 2.80 -0.39
N HIS A 118 -1.53 3.73 0.39
CA HIS A 118 -2.98 3.88 0.56
C HIS A 118 -3.56 4.86 -0.49
N HIS A 119 -4.85 5.16 -0.40
CA HIS A 119 -5.58 6.02 -1.36
C HIS A 119 -5.10 7.47 -1.41
N ASP A 120 -4.30 7.90 -0.45
CA ASP A 120 -3.68 9.22 -0.42
C ASP A 120 -2.39 9.32 -1.26
N GLY A 121 -1.98 8.24 -1.90
CA GLY A 121 -0.81 8.17 -2.76
C GLY A 121 0.53 8.27 -2.02
N PHE A 122 0.55 8.24 -0.68
CA PHE A 122 1.79 8.28 0.09
C PHE A 122 2.50 6.92 0.08
N CYS A 123 3.70 6.89 -0.49
CA CYS A 123 4.49 5.67 -0.67
C CYS A 123 5.37 5.40 0.55
N LEU A 124 5.26 4.20 1.13
CA LEU A 124 6.06 3.76 2.27
C LEU A 124 7.40 3.10 1.88
N TRP A 125 7.81 3.26 0.63
CA TRP A 125 9.12 2.86 0.10
C TRP A 125 9.80 4.05 -0.62
N ASP A 126 11.09 3.92 -0.91
CA ASP A 126 11.87 4.97 -1.58
C ASP A 126 11.64 4.98 -3.10
N THR A 127 10.38 5.14 -3.52
CA THR A 127 10.02 5.20 -4.93
C THR A 127 10.75 6.33 -5.67
N LYS A 128 11.05 6.09 -6.93
CA LYS A 128 11.61 7.09 -7.86
C LYS A 128 10.53 7.80 -8.68
N THR A 129 9.26 7.40 -8.49
CA THR A 129 8.14 7.89 -9.31
C THR A 129 7.52 9.17 -8.79
N THR A 130 7.65 9.46 -7.51
CA THR A 130 7.08 10.63 -6.85
C THR A 130 7.90 11.07 -5.64
N ASP A 131 7.80 12.36 -5.30
CA ASP A 131 8.34 12.88 -4.03
C ASP A 131 7.41 12.65 -2.83
N ARG A 132 6.17 12.16 -3.07
CA ARG A 132 5.21 11.82 -2.04
C ARG A 132 5.54 10.44 -1.43
N LYS A 133 6.63 10.40 -0.70
CA LYS A 133 7.20 9.17 -0.14
C LYS A 133 7.79 9.36 1.25
N VAL A 134 7.90 8.27 1.97
CA VAL A 134 8.31 8.23 3.38
C VAL A 134 9.74 8.73 3.61
N THR A 135 10.64 8.58 2.63
CA THR A 135 12.02 9.10 2.73
C THR A 135 12.09 10.63 2.71
N ASN A 136 11.05 11.31 2.22
CA ASN A 136 10.89 12.75 2.26
C ASN A 136 10.05 13.24 3.46
N ALA A 137 9.48 12.31 4.24
CA ALA A 137 8.72 12.60 5.45
C ALA A 137 9.63 12.63 6.70
N PRO A 138 9.14 13.04 7.90
CA PRO A 138 9.95 13.12 9.13
C PRO A 138 10.67 11.83 9.54
N LEU A 139 10.20 10.66 9.14
CA LEU A 139 10.87 9.37 9.39
C LEU A 139 12.16 9.22 8.58
N GLY A 140 12.20 9.73 7.33
CA GLY A 140 13.40 9.82 6.50
C GLY A 140 14.01 8.49 6.06
N ARG A 141 13.27 7.38 6.11
CA ARG A 141 13.80 6.05 5.73
C ARG A 141 12.74 5.19 5.04
N ASP A 142 13.19 4.28 4.20
CA ASP A 142 12.37 3.28 3.52
C ASP A 142 11.82 2.25 4.52
N VAL A 143 10.49 2.28 4.72
CA VAL A 143 9.83 1.38 5.67
C VAL A 143 9.68 -0.02 5.08
N LEU A 144 9.38 -0.14 3.78
CA LEU A 144 9.25 -1.44 3.12
C LEU A 144 10.57 -2.22 3.15
N ALA A 145 11.69 -1.55 2.91
CA ALA A 145 13.02 -2.17 3.03
C ALA A 145 13.28 -2.67 4.47
N ALA A 146 12.86 -1.90 5.48
CA ALA A 146 12.96 -2.32 6.87
C ALA A 146 12.05 -3.53 7.17
N VAL A 147 10.79 -3.53 6.69
CA VAL A 147 9.87 -4.67 6.81
C VAL A 147 10.45 -5.92 6.14
N ARG A 148 10.99 -5.81 4.91
CA ARG A 148 11.63 -6.93 4.22
C ARG A 148 12.75 -7.54 5.07
N LYS A 149 13.64 -6.69 5.60
CA LYS A 149 14.74 -7.13 6.46
C LYS A 149 14.24 -7.85 7.72
N SER A 150 13.19 -7.33 8.37
CA SER A 150 12.59 -7.97 9.54
C SER A 150 11.91 -9.30 9.19
N CYS A 151 11.20 -9.36 8.06
CA CYS A 151 10.62 -10.60 7.55
C CYS A 151 11.69 -11.67 7.33
N ASP A 152 12.80 -11.32 6.69
CA ASP A 152 13.93 -12.26 6.46
C ASP A 152 14.53 -12.74 7.78
N LYS A 153 14.72 -11.83 8.74
CA LYS A 153 15.29 -12.13 10.06
C LYS A 153 14.44 -13.14 10.84
N TYR A 154 13.12 -13.02 10.79
CA TYR A 154 12.21 -13.87 11.54
C TYR A 154 11.62 -15.04 10.73
N GLY A 155 11.99 -15.18 9.45
CA GLY A 155 11.50 -16.22 8.56
C GLY A 155 10.00 -16.07 8.25
N ILE A 156 9.53 -14.83 8.12
CA ILE A 156 8.17 -14.46 7.75
C ILE A 156 8.15 -14.10 6.26
N LYS A 157 7.13 -14.52 5.53
CA LYS A 157 6.94 -14.16 4.13
C LYS A 157 6.39 -12.75 3.99
N LEU A 158 6.53 -12.13 2.83
CA LEU A 158 6.05 -10.77 2.57
C LEU A 158 5.02 -10.78 1.44
N ALA A 159 3.87 -10.15 1.70
CA ALA A 159 2.86 -9.78 0.74
C ALA A 159 2.66 -8.26 0.77
N LEU A 160 2.12 -7.67 -0.29
CA LEU A 160 1.96 -6.23 -0.41
C LEU A 160 0.51 -5.85 -0.64
N TYR A 161 0.06 -4.80 0.05
CA TYR A 161 -1.14 -4.07 -0.29
C TYR A 161 -0.75 -2.85 -1.14
N PHE A 162 -1.54 -2.58 -2.17
CA PHE A 162 -1.33 -1.46 -3.08
C PHE A 162 -2.68 -0.88 -3.52
N SER A 163 -2.95 0.39 -3.19
CA SER A 163 -4.15 1.06 -3.68
C SER A 163 -4.03 1.43 -5.15
N GLU A 164 -5.02 1.05 -5.94
CA GLU A 164 -5.20 1.48 -7.33
C GLU A 164 -5.99 2.78 -7.44
N GLY A 165 -6.96 2.97 -6.52
CA GLY A 165 -7.72 4.19 -6.40
C GLY A 165 -6.94 5.20 -5.57
N GLU A 166 -6.62 6.31 -6.15
CA GLU A 166 -6.21 7.48 -5.40
C GLU A 166 -7.42 8.43 -5.32
N PHE A 167 -7.60 9.15 -4.23
CA PHE A 167 -8.71 10.09 -4.08
C PHE A 167 -8.74 11.12 -5.22
N ARG A 168 -9.93 11.61 -5.54
CA ARG A 168 -10.18 12.57 -6.64
C ARG A 168 -9.28 13.81 -6.62
N ASP A 169 -8.69 14.14 -5.46
CA ASP A 169 -7.78 15.26 -5.29
C ASP A 169 -6.33 14.98 -5.72
N ASN A 170 -6.06 13.80 -6.22
CA ASN A 170 -4.72 13.33 -6.59
C ASN A 170 -4.04 14.09 -7.70
N LYS A 171 -4.79 14.73 -8.57
CA LYS A 171 -4.22 15.68 -9.53
C LYS A 171 -3.35 16.74 -8.86
N ASN A 172 -3.53 16.93 -7.54
CA ASN A 172 -2.75 17.85 -6.72
C ASN A 172 -1.53 17.21 -6.06
N TYR A 173 -1.46 15.86 -5.97
CA TYR A 173 -0.33 15.16 -5.34
C TYR A 173 0.76 14.79 -6.33
N HIS A 174 0.38 14.51 -7.57
CA HIS A 174 1.31 14.16 -8.62
C HIS A 174 1.13 15.12 -9.81
N PRO A 175 2.16 15.88 -10.21
CA PRO A 175 2.11 16.65 -11.45
C PRO A 175 1.76 15.74 -12.63
N GLY A 176 0.61 15.95 -13.26
CA GLY A 176 0.09 15.08 -14.32
C GLY A 176 -0.85 13.97 -13.85
N GLY A 177 -1.09 13.81 -12.54
CA GLY A 177 -1.95 12.78 -11.97
C GLY A 177 -1.28 11.40 -11.85
N TYR A 178 -2.01 10.43 -11.32
CA TYR A 178 -1.59 9.04 -11.27
C TYR A 178 -1.85 8.39 -12.65
N THR A 179 -0.80 7.93 -13.31
CA THR A 179 -0.87 7.42 -14.68
C THR A 179 -0.56 5.92 -14.75
N PRO A 180 -0.98 5.23 -15.84
CA PRO A 180 -0.60 3.83 -16.06
C PRO A 180 0.91 3.60 -16.04
N GLU A 181 1.70 4.56 -16.55
CA GLU A 181 3.16 4.49 -16.55
C GLU A 181 3.72 4.58 -15.13
N MET A 182 3.16 5.45 -14.29
CA MET A 182 3.54 5.55 -12.87
C MET A 182 3.20 4.25 -12.15
N LYS A 183 1.99 3.70 -12.34
CA LYS A 183 1.58 2.41 -11.77
C LYS A 183 2.55 1.30 -12.18
N LYS A 184 2.86 1.19 -13.47
CA LYS A 184 3.83 0.20 -13.99
C LYS A 184 5.21 0.35 -13.36
N ALA A 185 5.69 1.60 -13.22
CA ALA A 185 7.00 1.86 -12.62
C ALA A 185 7.01 1.50 -11.12
N GLN A 186 5.99 1.87 -10.36
CA GLN A 186 5.85 1.53 -8.95
C GLN A 186 5.80 0.01 -8.74
N LEU A 187 4.97 -0.72 -9.51
CA LEU A 187 4.89 -2.17 -9.42
C LEU A 187 6.22 -2.85 -9.80
N LYS A 188 6.94 -2.31 -10.79
CA LYS A 188 8.29 -2.79 -11.13
C LYS A 188 9.25 -2.64 -9.96
N GLU A 189 9.32 -1.45 -9.33
CA GLU A 189 10.16 -1.23 -8.14
C GLU A 189 9.82 -2.25 -7.05
N LEU A 190 8.55 -2.39 -6.69
CA LEU A 190 8.08 -3.30 -5.64
C LEU A 190 8.45 -4.76 -5.91
N LEU A 191 8.37 -5.20 -7.16
CA LEU A 191 8.61 -6.59 -7.56
C LEU A 191 10.06 -6.91 -7.89
N THR A 192 10.94 -5.90 -7.99
CA THR A 192 12.35 -6.14 -8.34
C THR A 192 13.34 -5.72 -7.27
N GLU A 193 12.95 -4.83 -6.33
CA GLU A 193 13.89 -4.25 -5.36
C GLU A 193 13.70 -4.79 -3.93
N TYR A 194 12.56 -5.47 -3.64
CA TYR A 194 12.20 -5.89 -2.27
C TYR A 194 12.12 -7.41 -2.07
N GLY A 195 12.75 -8.19 -2.95
CA GLY A 195 12.80 -9.64 -2.86
C GLY A 195 11.49 -10.34 -3.19
N PRO A 196 11.31 -11.62 -2.82
CA PRO A 196 10.13 -12.40 -3.15
C PRO A 196 8.87 -11.86 -2.48
N ILE A 197 7.80 -11.68 -3.26
CA ILE A 197 6.48 -11.24 -2.82
C ILE A 197 5.49 -12.39 -3.04
N GLU A 198 4.78 -12.80 -1.99
CA GLU A 198 3.85 -13.94 -2.06
C GLU A 198 2.61 -13.59 -2.86
N TYR A 199 1.99 -12.43 -2.57
CA TYR A 199 0.86 -11.91 -3.35
C TYR A 199 0.75 -10.39 -3.22
N ILE A 200 0.01 -9.78 -4.14
CA ILE A 200 -0.36 -8.36 -4.08
C ILE A 200 -1.88 -8.25 -3.91
N TRP A 201 -2.27 -7.49 -2.91
CA TRP A 201 -3.62 -7.10 -2.56
C TRP A 201 -3.90 -5.73 -3.18
N PHE A 202 -4.54 -5.67 -4.34
CA PHE A 202 -4.92 -4.41 -4.99
C PHE A 202 -6.25 -3.92 -4.44
N ASP A 203 -6.27 -2.67 -3.97
CA ASP A 203 -7.46 -2.04 -3.41
C ASP A 203 -8.02 -0.96 -4.32
N HIS A 204 -9.34 -0.70 -4.21
CA HIS A 204 -10.09 0.17 -5.10
C HIS A 204 -9.92 -0.19 -6.58
N ALA A 205 -9.89 -1.47 -6.84
CA ALA A 205 -9.60 -2.03 -8.15
C ALA A 205 -10.68 -1.76 -9.23
N GLN A 206 -11.84 -1.20 -8.85
CA GLN A 206 -12.84 -0.73 -9.82
C GLN A 206 -12.34 0.45 -10.67
N THR A 207 -11.28 1.14 -10.28
CA THR A 207 -10.71 2.27 -11.03
C THR A 207 -9.56 1.88 -11.95
N ASP A 208 -8.94 0.74 -11.72
CA ASP A 208 -7.78 0.13 -12.40
C ASP A 208 -6.55 1.04 -12.66
N GLY A 209 -6.59 2.29 -12.23
CA GLY A 209 -5.52 3.26 -12.45
C GLY A 209 -5.22 3.50 -13.95
N GLY A 210 -6.16 3.22 -14.84
CA GLY A 210 -6.01 3.35 -16.30
C GLY A 210 -5.19 2.24 -16.97
N LEU A 211 -4.88 1.16 -16.23
CA LEU A 211 -4.26 -0.07 -16.72
C LEU A 211 -5.17 -1.23 -16.37
N SER A 212 -5.72 -1.92 -17.38
CA SER A 212 -6.67 -3.01 -17.14
C SER A 212 -6.11 -4.05 -16.15
N HIS A 213 -7.00 -4.73 -15.42
CA HIS A 213 -6.59 -5.76 -14.48
C HIS A 213 -5.78 -6.89 -15.15
N GLN A 214 -6.16 -7.28 -16.36
CA GLN A 214 -5.42 -8.27 -17.13
C GLN A 214 -3.99 -7.80 -17.46
N GLU A 215 -3.82 -6.54 -17.88
CA GLU A 215 -2.49 -5.96 -18.10
C GLU A 215 -1.72 -5.82 -16.79
N THR A 216 -2.39 -5.50 -15.68
CA THR A 216 -1.77 -5.45 -14.34
C THR A 216 -1.22 -6.80 -13.94
N VAL A 217 -2.00 -7.89 -14.09
CA VAL A 217 -1.54 -9.27 -13.81
C VAL A 217 -0.33 -9.61 -14.69
N ALA A 218 -0.45 -9.40 -16.01
CA ALA A 218 0.64 -9.69 -16.95
C ALA A 218 1.91 -8.87 -16.64
N TRP A 219 1.75 -7.62 -16.20
CA TRP A 219 2.87 -6.77 -15.81
C TRP A 219 3.54 -7.27 -14.53
N CYS A 220 2.78 -7.68 -13.52
CA CYS A 220 3.33 -8.24 -12.29
C CYS A 220 4.07 -9.54 -12.55
N HIS A 221 3.47 -10.47 -13.29
CA HIS A 221 4.08 -11.75 -13.63
C HIS A 221 5.34 -11.63 -14.50
N ARG A 222 5.46 -10.56 -15.28
CA ARG A 222 6.70 -10.26 -16.02
C ARG A 222 7.91 -10.08 -15.10
N TRP A 223 7.71 -9.49 -13.92
CA TRP A 223 8.78 -9.17 -12.99
C TRP A 223 8.95 -10.21 -11.88
N GLN A 224 7.84 -10.80 -11.45
CA GLN A 224 7.82 -11.88 -10.47
C GLN A 224 6.74 -12.92 -10.83
N PRO A 225 7.05 -13.92 -11.67
CA PRO A 225 6.04 -14.84 -12.22
C PRO A 225 5.24 -15.63 -11.19
N GLY A 226 5.79 -15.83 -9.98
CA GLY A 226 5.14 -16.60 -8.92
C GLY A 226 4.35 -15.76 -7.92
N THR A 227 4.26 -14.44 -8.08
CA THR A 227 3.46 -13.57 -7.21
C THR A 227 1.97 -13.71 -7.56
N LEU A 228 1.13 -14.04 -6.60
CA LEU A 228 -0.31 -14.14 -6.78
C LEU A 228 -0.96 -12.75 -6.72
N ILE A 229 -2.07 -12.56 -7.44
CA ILE A 229 -2.73 -11.26 -7.58
C ILE A 229 -4.18 -11.36 -7.13
N GLY A 230 -4.60 -10.42 -6.27
CA GLY A 230 -5.99 -10.26 -5.86
C GLY A 230 -6.47 -8.81 -6.03
N PHE A 231 -7.73 -8.63 -6.41
CA PHE A 231 -8.36 -7.32 -6.60
C PHE A 231 -9.55 -7.15 -5.64
N ASN A 232 -9.47 -6.15 -4.76
CA ASN A 232 -10.56 -5.76 -3.89
C ASN A 232 -11.40 -4.67 -4.55
N HIS A 233 -12.73 -4.71 -4.37
CA HIS A 233 -13.70 -3.82 -5.01
C HIS A 233 -13.74 -3.92 -6.55
N GLY A 234 -13.03 -4.87 -7.14
CA GLY A 234 -13.00 -5.08 -8.59
C GLY A 234 -13.91 -6.22 -9.03
N GLN A 235 -14.27 -6.21 -10.31
CA GLN A 235 -14.95 -7.33 -10.97
C GLN A 235 -13.96 -8.19 -11.77
N ALA A 236 -12.68 -8.03 -11.50
CA ALA A 236 -11.64 -8.75 -12.22
C ALA A 236 -11.37 -10.10 -11.57
N ALA A 237 -11.21 -11.11 -12.37
CA ALA A 237 -10.66 -12.38 -11.92
C ALA A 237 -9.19 -12.18 -11.57
N GLY A 238 -8.89 -12.11 -10.27
CA GLY A 238 -7.56 -12.33 -9.74
C GLY A 238 -7.33 -13.81 -9.49
N GLU A 239 -6.16 -14.14 -8.98
CA GLU A 239 -5.81 -15.49 -8.53
C GLU A 239 -6.21 -15.70 -7.08
N VAL A 240 -6.30 -14.62 -6.31
CA VAL A 240 -6.76 -14.58 -4.92
C VAL A 240 -8.10 -13.86 -4.84
N SER A 241 -9.12 -14.54 -4.31
CA SER A 241 -10.41 -13.93 -4.00
C SER A 241 -10.29 -13.15 -2.68
N LEU A 242 -10.28 -11.82 -2.75
CA LEU A 242 -10.16 -10.96 -1.58
C LEU A 242 -11.53 -10.69 -0.95
N ARG A 243 -11.61 -10.79 0.40
CA ARG A 243 -12.84 -10.60 1.18
C ARG A 243 -12.61 -9.65 2.35
N GLU A 244 -12.76 -8.37 2.09
CA GLU A 244 -12.69 -7.33 3.13
C GLU A 244 -13.87 -7.46 4.10
N VAL A 245 -13.57 -7.40 5.41
CA VAL A 245 -14.50 -7.70 6.50
C VAL A 245 -15.14 -9.09 6.36
N GLY A 246 -14.37 -10.04 5.83
CA GLY A 246 -14.79 -11.39 5.55
C GLY A 246 -14.75 -12.32 6.76
N LYS A 247 -15.17 -13.57 6.53
CA LYS A 247 -15.16 -14.67 7.49
C LYS A 247 -14.66 -15.94 6.83
N PRO A 248 -14.19 -16.93 7.62
CA PRO A 248 -13.83 -18.21 7.05
C PRO A 248 -15.06 -18.91 6.44
N GLY A 249 -14.88 -19.40 5.22
CA GLY A 249 -15.90 -20.11 4.46
C GLY A 249 -15.40 -20.52 3.09
N PRO A 250 -16.14 -21.32 2.32
CA PRO A 250 -15.81 -21.61 0.93
C PRO A 250 -15.64 -20.28 0.16
N LEU A 251 -14.51 -20.06 -0.50
CA LEU A 251 -14.17 -18.80 -1.19
C LEU A 251 -14.03 -17.55 -0.27
N GLY A 252 -13.59 -17.74 0.96
CA GLY A 252 -13.46 -16.66 1.93
C GLY A 252 -14.73 -16.46 2.73
N ASP A 253 -15.47 -15.43 2.55
CA ASP A 253 -16.80 -15.23 3.15
C ASP A 253 -17.82 -14.87 2.08
N GLN A 254 -18.75 -15.79 1.83
CA GLN A 254 -19.84 -15.54 0.89
C GLN A 254 -20.88 -14.53 1.40
N ALA A 255 -20.97 -14.38 2.71
CA ALA A 255 -21.84 -13.38 3.35
C ALA A 255 -21.12 -12.05 3.58
N ALA A 256 -19.94 -11.90 2.98
CA ALA A 256 -19.12 -10.72 3.16
C ALA A 256 -19.88 -9.42 2.95
N ALA A 257 -19.39 -8.42 3.62
CA ALA A 257 -19.85 -7.07 3.48
C ALA A 257 -20.00 -6.66 2.01
N SER A 258 -20.84 -5.70 1.78
CA SER A 258 -21.34 -5.23 0.49
C SER A 258 -20.32 -5.01 -0.64
N TYR A 259 -19.06 -4.88 -0.31
CA TYR A 259 -18.00 -4.54 -1.26
C TYR A 259 -17.73 -5.64 -2.31
N ASN A 260 -17.88 -6.90 -1.93
CA ASN A 260 -17.52 -8.05 -2.77
C ASN A 260 -18.70 -8.96 -3.12
N LYS A 261 -19.94 -8.57 -2.77
CA LYS A 261 -21.16 -9.37 -3.03
C LYS A 261 -21.36 -9.68 -4.50
N GLU A 262 -21.07 -8.74 -5.37
CA GLU A 262 -21.28 -8.89 -6.82
C GLU A 262 -20.14 -9.66 -7.48
N GLY A 263 -18.96 -9.67 -6.89
CA GLY A 263 -17.79 -10.38 -7.39
C GLY A 263 -17.95 -11.88 -7.38
N GLU A 264 -18.73 -12.41 -6.44
CA GLU A 264 -18.82 -13.85 -6.20
C GLU A 264 -19.35 -14.66 -7.38
N ALA A 265 -20.37 -14.14 -8.07
CA ALA A 265 -20.93 -14.80 -9.27
C ALA A 265 -20.02 -14.65 -10.51
N SER A 266 -19.13 -13.67 -10.52
CA SER A 266 -18.30 -13.30 -11.66
C SER A 266 -16.90 -13.90 -11.62
N TYR A 267 -16.47 -14.36 -10.47
CA TYR A 267 -15.11 -14.84 -10.25
C TYR A 267 -15.02 -16.35 -10.51
N HIS A 268 -14.80 -16.71 -11.73
CA HIS A 268 -14.40 -18.06 -12.09
C HIS A 268 -12.86 -18.12 -12.17
N GLY A 269 -12.25 -19.05 -11.45
CA GLY A 269 -10.82 -19.34 -11.59
C GLY A 269 -9.91 -18.89 -10.47
N TYR A 270 -10.45 -18.54 -9.29
CA TYR A 270 -9.62 -18.37 -8.11
C TYR A 270 -8.86 -19.64 -7.74
N LEU A 271 -7.62 -19.43 -7.32
CA LEU A 271 -6.79 -20.49 -6.78
C LEU A 271 -6.96 -20.63 -5.27
N LEU A 272 -7.25 -19.53 -4.58
CA LEU A 272 -7.53 -19.49 -3.15
C LEU A 272 -8.34 -18.25 -2.79
N ALA A 273 -8.86 -18.22 -1.57
CA ALA A 273 -9.49 -17.04 -1.01
C ALA A 273 -8.72 -16.52 0.21
N GLU A 274 -8.78 -15.21 0.38
CA GLU A 274 -8.29 -14.47 1.54
C GLU A 274 -9.47 -13.72 2.17
N PHE A 275 -9.54 -13.73 3.50
CA PHE A 275 -10.41 -12.82 4.23
C PHE A 275 -9.62 -12.01 5.24
N THR A 276 -10.08 -10.79 5.49
CA THR A 276 -9.41 -9.84 6.37
C THR A 276 -10.41 -9.02 7.17
N TYR A 277 -10.02 -8.63 8.37
CA TYR A 277 -10.71 -7.65 9.21
C TYR A 277 -9.74 -7.10 10.28
N PRO A 278 -10.05 -5.94 10.90
CA PRO A 278 -9.19 -5.36 11.91
C PRO A 278 -9.23 -6.11 13.24
N ILE A 279 -8.05 -6.24 13.90
CA ILE A 279 -7.95 -6.69 15.30
C ILE A 279 -8.67 -5.73 16.25
N LEU A 280 -8.78 -4.47 15.86
CA LEU A 280 -9.55 -3.46 16.59
C LEU A 280 -11.05 -3.71 16.35
N PRO A 281 -11.85 -4.02 17.40
CA PRO A 281 -13.29 -4.20 17.23
C PRO A 281 -13.99 -2.89 16.86
N ALA A 282 -15.25 -2.99 16.41
CA ALA A 282 -16.08 -1.82 16.12
C ALA A 282 -16.12 -0.86 17.32
N HIS A 283 -15.94 0.43 17.04
CA HIS A 283 -15.86 1.50 18.02
C HIS A 283 -16.33 2.83 17.44
N GLU A 284 -16.52 3.84 18.29
CA GLU A 284 -16.92 5.18 17.84
C GLU A 284 -15.72 6.11 17.67
N GLY A 285 -15.61 6.69 16.48
CA GLY A 285 -14.58 7.67 16.11
C GLY A 285 -13.20 7.04 15.94
N GLY A 286 -12.35 7.70 15.19
CA GLY A 286 -11.04 7.20 14.79
C GLY A 286 -11.10 6.28 13.58
N ALA A 287 -9.93 5.80 13.15
CA ALA A 287 -9.81 4.84 12.07
C ALA A 287 -10.08 3.41 12.56
N MET A 288 -10.49 2.54 11.67
CA MET A 288 -10.75 1.13 11.95
C MET A 288 -9.56 0.25 11.52
N TRP A 289 -9.01 0.50 10.35
CA TRP A 289 -7.89 -0.27 9.78
C TRP A 289 -6.52 0.24 10.24
N PHE A 290 -6.42 1.48 10.70
CA PHE A 290 -5.20 2.08 11.23
C PHE A 290 -5.26 2.16 12.75
N TYR A 291 -4.12 2.52 13.37
CA TYR A 291 -4.18 2.97 14.75
C TYR A 291 -5.24 4.06 14.89
N SER A 292 -6.15 3.85 15.80
CA SER A 292 -7.30 4.73 15.93
C SER A 292 -6.98 5.94 16.82
N LEU A 293 -7.27 5.84 18.11
CA LEU A 293 -7.04 6.90 19.08
C LEU A 293 -6.57 6.27 20.40
N PRO A 294 -5.81 6.98 21.24
CA PRO A 294 -5.34 6.45 22.53
C PRO A 294 -6.46 5.92 23.45
N LYS A 295 -7.66 6.50 23.37
CA LYS A 295 -8.83 6.00 24.11
C LYS A 295 -9.25 4.57 23.74
N HIS A 296 -8.79 4.06 22.60
CA HIS A 296 -9.08 2.71 22.09
C HIS A 296 -7.97 1.71 22.39
N ASP A 297 -6.90 2.10 23.07
CA ASP A 297 -5.75 1.21 23.36
C ASP A 297 -6.11 -0.03 24.19
N GLY A 298 -7.24 0.02 24.90
CA GLY A 298 -7.78 -1.14 25.61
C GLY A 298 -8.69 -2.05 24.80
N LEU A 299 -8.97 -1.74 23.54
CA LEU A 299 -9.88 -2.50 22.68
C LEU A 299 -9.10 -3.48 21.80
N CYS A 300 -9.49 -4.75 21.82
CA CYS A 300 -8.93 -5.79 20.96
C CYS A 300 -9.98 -6.90 20.75
N GLN A 301 -9.98 -7.55 19.59
CA GLN A 301 -10.78 -8.76 19.39
C GLN A 301 -10.35 -9.86 20.38
N PRO A 302 -11.28 -10.67 20.89
CA PRO A 302 -10.95 -11.78 21.79
C PRO A 302 -10.06 -12.83 21.11
N ALA A 303 -9.08 -13.36 21.83
CA ALA A 303 -8.17 -14.40 21.33
C ALA A 303 -8.92 -15.65 20.83
N ASP A 304 -10.00 -16.06 21.53
CA ASP A 304 -10.83 -17.22 21.15
C ASP A 304 -11.47 -17.04 19.77
N LYS A 305 -11.96 -15.80 19.49
CA LYS A 305 -12.53 -15.47 18.18
C LYS A 305 -11.47 -15.56 17.09
N LEU A 306 -10.31 -14.97 17.30
CA LEU A 306 -9.21 -14.99 16.34
C LEU A 306 -8.73 -16.41 16.07
N PHE A 307 -8.65 -17.23 17.12
CA PHE A 307 -8.29 -18.64 16.98
C PHE A 307 -9.34 -19.45 16.22
N ALA A 308 -10.65 -19.22 16.47
CA ALA A 308 -11.72 -19.85 15.72
C ALA A 308 -11.69 -19.49 14.23
N ASP A 309 -11.40 -18.22 13.91
CA ASP A 309 -11.28 -17.74 12.52
C ASP A 309 -10.03 -18.33 11.84
N TYR A 310 -8.91 -18.44 12.55
CA TYR A 310 -7.73 -19.19 12.07
C TYR A 310 -8.08 -20.66 11.75
N GLN A 311 -8.78 -21.37 12.65
CA GLN A 311 -9.19 -22.75 12.40
C GLN A 311 -10.14 -22.86 11.20
N GLY A 312 -11.02 -21.86 11.04
CA GLY A 312 -11.90 -21.76 9.89
C GLY A 312 -11.13 -21.56 8.58
N ALA A 313 -10.11 -20.70 8.57
CA ALA A 313 -9.25 -20.50 7.41
C ALA A 313 -8.58 -21.80 6.99
N VAL A 314 -7.95 -22.51 7.93
CA VAL A 314 -7.34 -23.83 7.68
C VAL A 314 -8.37 -24.83 7.12
N LYS A 315 -9.54 -24.92 7.74
CA LYS A 315 -10.62 -25.84 7.34
C LYS A 315 -11.08 -25.64 5.90
N TYR A 316 -11.19 -24.40 5.45
CA TYR A 316 -11.70 -24.06 4.12
C TYR A 316 -10.60 -23.82 3.07
N GLY A 317 -9.33 -23.97 3.45
CA GLY A 317 -8.21 -23.69 2.55
C GLY A 317 -8.09 -22.21 2.16
N ASN A 318 -8.52 -21.32 3.06
CA ASN A 318 -8.34 -19.87 2.93
C ASN A 318 -7.03 -19.44 3.57
N ILE A 319 -6.63 -18.19 3.31
CA ILE A 319 -5.71 -17.47 4.17
C ILE A 319 -6.45 -16.36 4.92
N PHE A 320 -5.98 -16.05 6.12
CA PHE A 320 -6.55 -15.03 7.00
C PHE A 320 -5.52 -13.92 7.25
N SER A 321 -5.78 -12.72 6.76
CA SER A 321 -4.95 -11.53 7.00
C SER A 321 -5.59 -10.68 8.09
N LEU A 322 -5.09 -10.82 9.33
CA LEU A 322 -5.59 -10.00 10.44
C LEU A 322 -4.91 -8.64 10.42
N ASP A 323 -5.70 -7.58 10.25
CA ASP A 323 -5.16 -6.23 10.25
C ASP A 323 -4.80 -5.75 11.66
N VAL A 324 -3.62 -5.17 11.79
CA VAL A 324 -3.06 -4.62 13.02
C VAL A 324 -2.41 -3.28 12.71
N GLY A 325 -2.99 -2.19 13.20
CA GLY A 325 -2.49 -0.84 12.98
C GLY A 325 -1.45 -0.42 14.03
N PRO A 326 -0.15 -0.30 13.68
CA PRO A 326 0.86 0.25 14.58
C PRO A 326 0.56 1.69 15.03
N ASP A 327 0.94 2.03 16.24
CA ASP A 327 0.72 3.33 16.88
C ASP A 327 1.54 4.48 16.24
N TYR A 328 1.48 5.65 16.83
CA TYR A 328 2.24 6.84 16.39
C TYR A 328 3.77 6.66 16.43
N ASN A 329 4.27 5.69 17.20
CA ASN A 329 5.69 5.35 17.30
C ASN A 329 6.07 4.19 16.37
N GLY A 330 5.12 3.69 15.56
CA GLY A 330 5.32 2.54 14.71
C GLY A 330 5.50 1.24 15.49
N ARG A 331 4.78 1.08 16.61
CA ARG A 331 4.77 -0.14 17.43
C ARG A 331 3.36 -0.71 17.49
N LEU A 332 3.24 -2.03 17.52
CA LEU A 332 1.98 -2.69 17.85
C LEU A 332 1.62 -2.39 19.30
N ARG A 333 0.33 -2.18 19.58
CA ARG A 333 -0.17 -1.97 20.94
C ARG A 333 0.07 -3.20 21.80
N GLU A 334 0.32 -2.99 23.09
CA GLU A 334 0.62 -4.10 24.02
C GLU A 334 -0.50 -5.14 24.07
N ILE A 335 -1.75 -4.69 24.02
CA ILE A 335 -2.92 -5.58 24.01
C ILE A 335 -2.95 -6.47 22.76
N ASP A 336 -2.62 -5.92 21.57
CA ASP A 336 -2.55 -6.69 20.34
C ASP A 336 -1.46 -7.75 20.42
N VAL A 337 -0.26 -7.36 20.84
CA VAL A 337 0.88 -8.28 21.02
C VAL A 337 0.52 -9.42 21.99
N LYS A 338 -0.11 -9.08 23.12
CA LYS A 338 -0.56 -10.08 24.10
C LYS A 338 -1.57 -11.04 23.49
N THR A 339 -2.62 -10.51 22.87
CA THR A 339 -3.69 -11.33 22.26
C THR A 339 -3.15 -12.23 21.15
N LEU A 340 -2.27 -11.72 20.29
CA LEU A 340 -1.66 -12.51 19.23
C LEU A 340 -0.77 -13.64 19.76
N ARG A 341 -0.03 -13.41 20.85
CA ARG A 341 0.74 -14.45 21.54
C ARG A 341 -0.16 -15.54 22.14
N GLU A 342 -1.31 -15.14 22.71
CA GLU A 342 -2.31 -16.08 23.23
C GLU A 342 -2.84 -16.98 22.10
N VAL A 343 -3.20 -16.41 20.95
CA VAL A 343 -3.60 -17.19 19.76
C VAL A 343 -2.48 -18.12 19.30
N GLY A 344 -1.25 -17.64 19.22
CA GLY A 344 -0.10 -18.47 18.87
C GLY A 344 0.12 -19.65 19.83
N ALA A 345 -0.14 -19.43 21.12
CA ALA A 345 -0.08 -20.51 22.12
C ALA A 345 -1.21 -21.55 21.93
N MET A 346 -2.40 -21.13 21.48
CA MET A 346 -3.50 -22.05 21.14
C MET A 346 -3.17 -22.86 19.88
N ILE A 347 -2.64 -22.21 18.84
CA ILE A 347 -2.22 -22.88 17.59
C ILE A 347 -1.17 -23.96 17.86
N LYS A 348 -0.17 -23.66 18.70
CA LYS A 348 0.90 -24.62 19.06
C LYS A 348 0.39 -25.87 19.77
N LYS A 349 -0.81 -25.84 20.37
CA LYS A 349 -1.45 -27.00 21.03
C LYS A 349 -2.26 -27.86 20.06
N LEU A 350 -2.49 -27.40 18.84
CA LEU A 350 -3.15 -28.21 17.84
C LEU A 350 -2.28 -29.44 17.49
N PRO A 351 -2.90 -30.62 17.24
CA PRO A 351 -2.15 -31.72 16.65
C PRO A 351 -1.47 -31.28 15.36
N ALA A 352 -0.27 -31.77 15.13
CA ALA A 352 0.39 -31.53 13.84
C ALA A 352 -0.57 -31.97 12.73
N THR A 353 -0.95 -31.05 11.85
CA THR A 353 -1.77 -31.40 10.68
C THR A 353 -0.98 -32.42 9.88
N PRO A 354 -1.50 -33.62 9.62
CA PRO A 354 -0.82 -34.55 8.75
C PRO A 354 -0.61 -33.86 7.40
N PRO A 355 0.52 -34.06 6.76
CA PRO A 355 0.73 -33.52 5.42
C PRO A 355 -0.44 -34.01 4.57
N ASN A 356 -1.13 -33.13 3.88
CA ASN A 356 -2.30 -33.45 3.07
C ASN A 356 -1.96 -34.65 2.17
N GLY A 357 -2.43 -35.82 2.59
CA GLY A 357 -2.39 -37.01 1.79
C GLY A 357 -3.61 -36.99 0.90
N ASN A 358 -3.36 -36.93 -0.38
CA ASN A 358 -4.19 -37.20 -1.57
C ASN A 358 -5.70 -36.88 -1.48
#